data_dbb417555c6d782e5afd8f72d95fb0f0
#
_entry.id   dbb417555c6d782e5afd8f72d95fb0f0
#
_cell.length_a   1.000
_cell.length_b   1.000
_cell.length_c   1.000
_cell.angle_alpha   90.00
_cell.angle_beta   90.00
_cell.angle_gamma   90.00
#
_symmetry.space_group_name_H-M   'P 1'
#
loop_
_entity.id
_entity.type
_entity.pdbx_description
1 polymer ?
#
loop_
_entity_poly.entity_id
_entity_poly.type
_entity_poly.pdbx_seq_one_letter_code
_entity_poly.pdbx_strand_id
1 'polypeptide(L)'
;MNGSTLYSIGDLARRTGLTVKTVRFYSDAGIVPPADRSPAGYRLYGTDAVARLDLVRTLRDLGLDLPTIRKVSLPEVAAAHADALEVQIRVLRLRRAVLTAVAKRGSTPEELDLMHKLAKLSEDERQGLIDDFLGAVFDGLYDHPAFAAVTRSLTPELPDNPEAEQVEAWVELAELFQDRGFRSTMQGMVRDLAADRTPDNSTGLPRILAEAIRAQITPALTTGTDPASPEAEAIVTTLADHYAHILGLPDDAALRLRLVSRLETMDDPRRDRYLTLLAVINGWPAPESLAPALDWTVRALRARLPR
;
A
#
# COMPACT_ATOMS: atom_id res chain seq x y z
N MET A 1 17.66 18.76 -51.40
CA MET A 1 16.20 18.87 -51.59
C MET A 1 15.55 17.64 -51.01
N ASN A 2 15.06 17.71 -49.77
CA ASN A 2 14.35 16.60 -49.13
C ASN A 2 12.92 16.62 -49.72
N GLY A 3 12.62 15.72 -50.64
CA GLY A 3 11.27 15.52 -51.14
C GLY A 3 10.37 14.98 -50.04
N SER A 4 9.64 15.86 -49.34
CA SER A 4 8.66 15.44 -48.33
C SER A 4 7.56 14.65 -49.07
N THR A 5 7.34 13.43 -48.69
CA THR A 5 6.27 12.56 -49.22
C THR A 5 4.93 13.18 -48.88
N LEU A 6 4.18 13.60 -49.93
CA LEU A 6 2.84 14.15 -49.79
C LEU A 6 1.78 13.07 -50.04
N TYR A 7 0.74 13.05 -49.22
CA TYR A 7 -0.37 12.09 -49.29
C TYR A 7 -1.66 12.77 -49.74
N SER A 8 -2.42 12.08 -50.54
CA SER A 8 -3.82 12.51 -50.83
C SER A 8 -4.71 12.21 -49.61
N ILE A 9 -5.89 12.82 -49.56
CA ILE A 9 -6.88 12.54 -48.50
C ILE A 9 -7.30 11.07 -48.47
N GLY A 10 -7.33 10.41 -49.67
CA GLY A 10 -7.62 8.98 -49.77
C GLY A 10 -6.51 8.09 -49.20
N ASP A 11 -5.24 8.53 -49.37
CA ASP A 11 -4.09 7.83 -48.81
C ASP A 11 -4.08 7.92 -47.30
N LEU A 12 -4.39 9.10 -46.75
CA LEU A 12 -4.52 9.28 -45.28
C LEU A 12 -5.65 8.42 -44.72
N ALA A 13 -6.81 8.41 -45.37
CA ALA A 13 -7.94 7.60 -44.93
C ALA A 13 -7.58 6.11 -44.85
N ARG A 14 -6.88 5.56 -45.87
CA ARG A 14 -6.43 4.16 -45.85
C ARG A 14 -5.41 3.88 -44.78
N ARG A 15 -4.45 4.79 -44.52
CA ARG A 15 -3.38 4.60 -43.55
C ARG A 15 -3.86 4.65 -42.09
N THR A 16 -4.82 5.53 -41.82
CA THR A 16 -5.32 5.77 -40.45
C THR A 16 -6.58 4.94 -40.12
N GLY A 17 -7.15 4.22 -41.09
CA GLY A 17 -8.41 3.49 -40.92
C GLY A 17 -9.63 4.44 -40.78
N LEU A 18 -9.48 5.72 -41.04
CA LEU A 18 -10.57 6.71 -40.99
C LEU A 18 -11.29 6.81 -42.32
N THR A 19 -12.54 7.35 -42.31
CA THR A 19 -13.24 7.66 -43.56
C THR A 19 -12.70 8.94 -44.17
N VAL A 20 -12.76 9.06 -45.52
CA VAL A 20 -12.42 10.31 -46.21
C VAL A 20 -13.23 11.50 -45.70
N LYS A 21 -14.49 11.23 -45.30
CA LYS A 21 -15.37 12.24 -44.71
C LYS A 21 -14.82 12.74 -43.36
N THR A 22 -14.35 11.85 -42.50
CA THR A 22 -13.76 12.18 -41.22
C THR A 22 -12.45 12.95 -41.37
N VAL A 23 -11.56 12.52 -42.28
CA VAL A 23 -10.30 13.22 -42.54
C VAL A 23 -10.58 14.65 -43.10
N ARG A 24 -11.57 14.79 -44.01
CA ARG A 24 -11.99 16.09 -44.50
C ARG A 24 -12.50 16.99 -43.39
N PHE A 25 -13.34 16.46 -42.51
CA PHE A 25 -13.87 17.19 -41.38
C PHE A 25 -12.77 17.72 -40.45
N TYR A 26 -11.78 16.90 -40.12
CA TYR A 26 -10.63 17.33 -39.30
C TYR A 26 -9.75 18.35 -40.02
N SER A 27 -9.62 18.23 -41.33
CA SER A 27 -8.90 19.23 -42.14
C SER A 27 -9.62 20.54 -42.18
N ASP A 28 -10.96 20.54 -42.39
CA ASP A 28 -11.79 21.75 -42.40
C ASP A 28 -11.85 22.44 -41.03
N ALA A 29 -11.81 21.63 -39.95
CA ALA A 29 -11.72 22.13 -38.58
C ALA A 29 -10.31 22.69 -38.21
N GLY A 30 -9.33 22.63 -39.14
CA GLY A 30 -7.97 23.13 -38.93
C GLY A 30 -7.12 22.28 -37.99
N ILE A 31 -7.57 21.06 -37.62
CA ILE A 31 -6.86 20.12 -36.74
C ILE A 31 -5.71 19.46 -37.51
N VAL A 32 -5.96 19.11 -38.79
CA VAL A 32 -4.96 18.54 -39.72
C VAL A 32 -4.93 19.39 -40.99
N PRO A 33 -4.22 20.52 -40.98
CA PRO A 33 -4.16 21.40 -42.15
C PRO A 33 -3.43 20.71 -43.32
N PRO A 34 -3.83 20.93 -44.55
CA PRO A 34 -3.08 20.47 -45.70
C PRO A 34 -1.72 21.17 -45.76
N ALA A 35 -0.68 20.42 -46.14
CA ALA A 35 0.65 20.97 -46.36
C ALA A 35 0.75 21.71 -47.70
N ASP A 36 -0.03 21.27 -48.72
CA ASP A 36 -0.01 21.84 -50.05
C ASP A 36 -1.31 21.52 -50.84
N ARG A 37 -1.40 22.00 -52.05
CA ARG A 37 -2.45 21.63 -53.00
C ARG A 37 -1.84 21.16 -54.32
N SER A 38 -2.43 20.15 -54.91
CA SER A 38 -2.03 19.68 -56.24
C SER A 38 -2.35 20.72 -57.32
N PRO A 39 -1.76 20.65 -58.50
CA PRO A 39 -2.13 21.53 -59.62
C PRO A 39 -3.63 21.49 -59.97
N ALA A 40 -4.32 20.40 -59.67
CA ALA A 40 -5.77 20.25 -59.84
C ALA A 40 -6.59 20.75 -58.59
N GLY A 41 -5.93 21.42 -57.64
CA GLY A 41 -6.60 22.01 -56.46
C GLY A 41 -6.86 21.05 -55.29
N TYR A 42 -6.50 19.78 -55.39
CA TYR A 42 -6.70 18.79 -54.31
C TYR A 42 -5.72 19.02 -53.16
N ARG A 43 -6.21 18.83 -51.93
CA ARG A 43 -5.39 18.92 -50.69
C ARG A 43 -4.36 17.83 -50.64
N LEU A 44 -3.13 18.21 -50.32
CA LEU A 44 -2.00 17.30 -50.08
C LEU A 44 -1.52 17.47 -48.65
N TYR A 45 -1.13 16.38 -48.01
CA TYR A 45 -0.81 16.32 -46.60
C TYR A 45 0.61 15.72 -46.37
N GLY A 46 1.35 16.29 -45.45
CA GLY A 46 2.66 15.80 -45.08
C GLY A 46 2.60 14.49 -44.26
N THR A 47 3.77 13.93 -43.98
CA THR A 47 3.92 12.70 -43.17
C THR A 47 3.42 12.86 -41.74
N ASP A 48 3.49 14.07 -41.18
CA ASP A 48 2.98 14.47 -39.88
C ASP A 48 1.45 14.34 -39.75
N ALA A 49 0.72 14.43 -40.88
CA ALA A 49 -0.74 14.33 -40.87
C ALA A 49 -1.25 12.97 -40.43
N VAL A 50 -0.50 11.87 -40.68
CA VAL A 50 -0.85 10.53 -40.23
C VAL A 50 -0.80 10.48 -38.69
N ALA A 51 0.34 10.92 -38.12
CA ALA A 51 0.53 10.95 -36.68
C ALA A 51 -0.51 11.81 -35.95
N ARG A 52 -0.87 12.99 -36.56
CA ARG A 52 -1.92 13.86 -36.03
C ARG A 52 -3.29 13.18 -36.03
N LEU A 53 -3.65 12.51 -37.13
CA LEU A 53 -4.95 11.83 -37.21
C LEU A 53 -5.05 10.66 -36.18
N ASP A 54 -3.99 9.91 -36.03
CA ASP A 54 -3.93 8.83 -35.02
C ASP A 54 -4.06 9.41 -33.62
N LEU A 55 -3.36 10.49 -33.31
CA LEU A 55 -3.47 11.20 -32.05
C LEU A 55 -4.89 11.75 -31.80
N VAL A 56 -5.49 12.42 -32.80
CA VAL A 56 -6.86 12.93 -32.68
C VAL A 56 -7.85 11.81 -32.39
N ARG A 57 -7.72 10.66 -33.07
CA ARG A 57 -8.54 9.48 -32.80
C ARG A 57 -8.41 9.05 -31.36
N THR A 58 -7.20 8.88 -30.88
CA THR A 58 -6.91 8.43 -29.51
C THR A 58 -7.48 9.41 -28.46
N LEU A 59 -7.34 10.72 -28.69
CA LEU A 59 -7.89 11.74 -27.80
C LEU A 59 -9.43 11.74 -27.78
N ARG A 60 -10.05 11.48 -28.94
CA ARG A 60 -11.52 11.31 -29.04
C ARG A 60 -12.00 10.08 -28.31
N ASP A 61 -11.27 8.97 -28.41
CA ASP A 61 -11.56 7.72 -27.68
C ASP A 61 -11.45 7.92 -26.16
N LEU A 62 -10.61 8.87 -25.73
CA LEU A 62 -10.49 9.32 -24.32
C LEU A 62 -11.54 10.37 -23.91
N GLY A 63 -12.49 10.73 -24.80
CA GLY A 63 -13.58 11.63 -24.48
C GLY A 63 -13.29 13.12 -24.65
N LEU A 64 -12.11 13.52 -25.14
CA LEU A 64 -11.79 14.92 -25.41
C LEU A 64 -12.60 15.46 -26.61
N ASP A 65 -13.11 16.68 -26.49
CA ASP A 65 -13.83 17.32 -27.58
C ASP A 65 -12.88 17.95 -28.61
N LEU A 66 -13.37 18.16 -29.84
CA LEU A 66 -12.57 18.72 -30.94
C LEU A 66 -12.11 20.16 -30.70
N PRO A 67 -12.92 21.07 -30.09
CA PRO A 67 -12.48 22.40 -29.73
C PRO A 67 -11.25 22.39 -28.78
N THR A 68 -11.21 21.50 -27.82
CA THR A 68 -10.08 21.31 -26.90
C THR A 68 -8.85 20.81 -27.64
N ILE A 69 -8.99 19.75 -28.46
CA ILE A 69 -7.91 19.17 -29.26
C ILE A 69 -7.30 20.24 -30.24
N ARG A 70 -8.10 21.19 -30.73
CA ARG A 70 -7.63 22.23 -31.64
C ARG A 70 -6.80 23.33 -30.97
N LYS A 71 -7.01 23.60 -29.70
CA LYS A 71 -6.40 24.73 -28.97
C LYS A 71 -5.03 24.41 -28.38
N VAL A 72 -4.70 23.15 -28.26
CA VAL A 72 -3.52 22.70 -27.53
C VAL A 72 -2.38 22.34 -28.50
N SER A 73 -1.15 22.63 -28.15
CA SER A 73 0.02 22.25 -28.93
C SER A 73 0.24 20.73 -28.95
N LEU A 74 0.82 20.19 -30.02
CA LEU A 74 1.04 18.76 -30.18
C LEU A 74 1.83 18.13 -29.01
N PRO A 75 2.89 18.77 -28.47
CA PRO A 75 3.60 18.26 -27.30
C PRO A 75 2.74 18.21 -26.03
N GLU A 76 1.93 19.24 -25.76
CA GLU A 76 1.05 19.30 -24.57
C GLU A 76 -0.05 18.24 -24.66
N VAL A 77 -0.60 18.03 -25.84
CA VAL A 77 -1.60 16.97 -26.08
C VAL A 77 -0.99 15.58 -25.92
N ALA A 78 0.25 15.39 -26.40
CA ALA A 78 0.96 14.13 -26.23
C ALA A 78 1.28 13.84 -24.75
N ALA A 79 1.67 14.86 -24.00
CA ALA A 79 1.91 14.75 -22.56
C ALA A 79 0.61 14.38 -21.80
N ALA A 80 -0.47 15.13 -22.02
CA ALA A 80 -1.77 14.84 -21.40
C ALA A 80 -2.30 13.44 -21.77
N HIS A 81 -2.00 12.95 -22.98
CA HIS A 81 -2.36 11.59 -23.37
C HIS A 81 -1.50 10.54 -22.66
N ALA A 82 -0.21 10.78 -22.52
CA ALA A 82 0.67 9.89 -21.76
C ALA A 82 0.19 9.77 -20.31
N ASP A 83 -0.15 10.88 -19.66
CA ASP A 83 -0.71 10.91 -18.29
C ASP A 83 -2.03 10.12 -18.21
N ALA A 84 -2.93 10.31 -19.18
CA ALA A 84 -4.19 9.57 -19.22
C ALA A 84 -3.99 8.07 -19.44
N LEU A 85 -3.02 7.65 -20.26
CA LEU A 85 -2.65 6.25 -20.44
C LEU A 85 -2.07 5.67 -19.13
N GLU A 86 -1.29 6.44 -18.39
CA GLU A 86 -0.74 6.02 -17.10
C GLU A 86 -1.85 5.73 -16.08
N VAL A 87 -2.87 6.60 -16.01
CA VAL A 87 -4.08 6.35 -15.21
C VAL A 87 -4.80 5.08 -15.67
N GLN A 88 -4.97 4.85 -16.97
CA GLN A 88 -5.61 3.64 -17.48
C GLN A 88 -4.80 2.37 -17.14
N ILE A 89 -3.49 2.42 -17.30
CA ILE A 89 -2.59 1.31 -16.94
C ILE A 89 -2.73 0.99 -15.45
N ARG A 90 -2.76 1.99 -14.58
CA ARG A 90 -2.98 1.84 -13.13
C ARG A 90 -4.30 1.14 -12.84
N VAL A 91 -5.40 1.58 -13.44
CA VAL A 91 -6.72 0.96 -13.28
C VAL A 91 -6.74 -0.50 -13.77
N LEU A 92 -6.11 -0.79 -14.92
CA LEU A 92 -6.07 -2.14 -15.47
C LEU A 92 -5.20 -3.07 -14.61
N ARG A 93 -4.11 -2.59 -14.03
CA ARG A 93 -3.27 -3.35 -13.10
C ARG A 93 -4.03 -3.69 -11.82
N LEU A 94 -4.74 -2.72 -11.24
CA LEU A 94 -5.62 -2.93 -10.09
C LEU A 94 -6.68 -4.00 -10.37
N ARG A 95 -7.38 -3.91 -11.52
CA ARG A 95 -8.38 -4.90 -11.92
C ARG A 95 -7.76 -6.30 -12.10
N ARG A 96 -6.58 -6.38 -12.70
CA ARG A 96 -5.85 -7.65 -12.85
C ARG A 96 -5.49 -8.24 -11.49
N ALA A 97 -5.00 -7.43 -10.54
CA ALA A 97 -4.64 -7.87 -9.20
C ALA A 97 -5.86 -8.44 -8.46
N VAL A 98 -7.01 -7.74 -8.48
CA VAL A 98 -8.27 -8.25 -7.90
C VAL A 98 -8.67 -9.59 -8.51
N LEU A 99 -8.68 -9.71 -9.84
CA LEU A 99 -9.04 -10.96 -10.52
C LEU A 99 -8.07 -12.10 -10.18
N THR A 100 -6.78 -11.79 -10.03
CA THR A 100 -5.77 -12.78 -9.63
C THR A 100 -5.99 -13.26 -8.20
N ALA A 101 -6.29 -12.34 -7.27
CA ALA A 101 -6.61 -12.66 -5.88
C ALA A 101 -7.84 -13.57 -5.79
N VAL A 102 -8.92 -13.23 -6.50
CA VAL A 102 -10.15 -14.04 -6.58
C VAL A 102 -9.87 -15.44 -7.11
N ALA A 103 -9.09 -15.54 -8.19
CA ALA A 103 -8.74 -16.83 -8.78
C ALA A 103 -7.94 -17.74 -7.83
N LYS A 104 -7.09 -17.14 -6.99
CA LYS A 104 -6.29 -17.87 -5.99
C LYS A 104 -7.10 -18.31 -4.77
N ARG A 105 -8.01 -17.48 -4.29
CA ARG A 105 -8.73 -17.69 -3.01
C ARG A 105 -10.04 -18.45 -3.14
N GLY A 106 -10.63 -18.54 -4.34
CA GLY A 106 -11.97 -19.11 -4.52
C GLY A 106 -13.05 -18.29 -3.80
N SER A 107 -12.93 -16.97 -3.85
CA SER A 107 -13.76 -16.00 -3.11
C SER A 107 -15.23 -16.07 -3.47
N THR A 108 -16.10 -15.75 -2.49
CA THR A 108 -17.54 -15.59 -2.70
C THR A 108 -17.83 -14.32 -3.53
N PRO A 109 -19.05 -14.20 -4.13
CA PRO A 109 -19.43 -12.97 -4.84
C PRO A 109 -19.37 -11.71 -3.97
N GLU A 110 -19.70 -11.83 -2.68
CA GLU A 110 -19.68 -10.73 -1.72
C GLU A 110 -18.24 -10.26 -1.41
N GLU A 111 -17.32 -11.21 -1.21
CA GLU A 111 -15.88 -10.93 -1.04
C GLU A 111 -15.31 -10.28 -2.30
N LEU A 112 -15.71 -10.76 -3.48
CA LEU A 112 -15.30 -10.16 -4.76
C LEU A 112 -15.74 -8.69 -4.86
N ASP A 113 -16.98 -8.37 -4.49
CA ASP A 113 -17.51 -7.01 -4.52
C ASP A 113 -16.73 -6.09 -3.55
N LEU A 114 -16.44 -6.58 -2.34
CA LEU A 114 -15.63 -5.85 -1.36
C LEU A 114 -14.21 -5.59 -1.87
N MET A 115 -13.53 -6.62 -2.35
CA MET A 115 -12.18 -6.50 -2.93
C MET A 115 -12.15 -5.50 -4.09
N HIS A 116 -13.17 -5.54 -4.94
CA HIS A 116 -13.28 -4.63 -6.08
C HIS A 116 -13.51 -3.17 -5.62
N LYS A 117 -14.31 -2.94 -4.59
CA LYS A 117 -14.51 -1.62 -3.99
C LYS A 117 -13.22 -1.09 -3.39
N LEU A 118 -12.54 -1.89 -2.57
CA LEU A 118 -11.29 -1.50 -1.90
C LEU A 118 -10.14 -1.23 -2.90
N ALA A 119 -10.08 -2.01 -3.98
CA ALA A 119 -9.08 -1.79 -5.03
C ALA A 119 -9.35 -0.55 -5.90
N LYS A 120 -10.59 -0.04 -5.91
CA LYS A 120 -10.98 1.17 -6.67
C LYS A 120 -10.87 2.46 -5.88
N LEU A 121 -10.58 2.41 -4.60
CA LEU A 121 -10.44 3.61 -3.80
C LEU A 121 -9.39 4.55 -4.42
N SER A 122 -9.73 5.82 -4.50
CA SER A 122 -8.80 6.88 -4.81
C SER A 122 -7.70 6.97 -3.73
N GLU A 123 -6.66 7.71 -4.01
CA GLU A 123 -5.59 7.96 -3.03
C GLU A 123 -6.16 8.62 -1.76
N ASP A 124 -7.00 9.64 -1.92
CA ASP A 124 -7.64 10.36 -0.81
C ASP A 124 -8.54 9.42 0.03
N GLU A 125 -9.31 8.54 -0.62
CA GLU A 125 -10.16 7.56 0.07
C GLU A 125 -9.33 6.50 0.82
N ARG A 126 -8.21 6.05 0.25
CA ARG A 126 -7.27 5.17 0.95
C ARG A 126 -6.65 5.85 2.15
N GLN A 127 -6.18 7.10 1.98
CA GLN A 127 -5.63 7.90 3.07
C GLN A 127 -6.66 8.10 4.17
N GLY A 128 -7.92 8.39 3.82
CA GLY A 128 -9.00 8.50 4.79
C GLY A 128 -9.21 7.24 5.63
N LEU A 129 -9.11 6.03 5.03
CA LEU A 129 -9.18 4.77 5.78
C LEU A 129 -7.98 4.57 6.72
N ILE A 130 -6.79 4.95 6.29
CA ILE A 130 -5.56 4.89 7.10
C ILE A 130 -5.68 5.84 8.28
N ASP A 131 -6.08 7.08 8.04
CA ASP A 131 -6.21 8.11 9.07
C ASP A 131 -7.30 7.76 10.10
N ASP A 132 -8.44 7.20 9.65
CA ASP A 132 -9.51 6.72 10.53
C ASP A 132 -9.02 5.57 11.42
N PHE A 133 -8.28 4.62 10.86
CA PHE A 133 -7.71 3.51 11.62
C PHE A 133 -6.66 3.98 12.62
N LEU A 134 -5.65 4.70 12.15
CA LEU A 134 -4.55 5.17 13.01
C LEU A 134 -5.04 6.19 14.04
N GLY A 135 -5.96 7.08 13.66
CA GLY A 135 -6.60 8.01 14.59
C GLY A 135 -7.30 7.29 15.74
N ALA A 136 -8.05 6.22 15.43
CA ALA A 136 -8.71 5.41 16.44
C ALA A 136 -7.71 4.61 17.31
N VAL A 137 -6.65 4.07 16.72
CA VAL A 137 -5.62 3.29 17.43
C VAL A 137 -4.82 4.19 18.38
N PHE A 138 -4.43 5.37 17.93
CA PHE A 138 -3.61 6.30 18.74
C PHE A 138 -4.42 7.18 19.71
N ASP A 139 -5.73 7.27 19.54
CA ASP A 139 -6.66 7.91 20.51
C ASP A 139 -6.14 9.27 21.05
N GLY A 140 -5.92 10.23 20.15
CA GLY A 140 -5.40 11.57 20.48
C GLY A 140 -3.86 11.67 20.59
N LEU A 141 -3.13 10.58 20.46
CA LEU A 141 -1.66 10.55 20.42
C LEU A 141 -1.12 10.55 18.99
N TYR A 142 -1.98 10.56 17.99
CA TYR A 142 -1.61 10.42 16.57
C TYR A 142 -0.58 11.48 16.13
N ASP A 143 -0.83 12.75 16.47
CA ASP A 143 0.06 13.86 16.13
C ASP A 143 1.12 14.15 17.20
N HIS A 144 1.21 13.34 18.25
CA HIS A 144 2.17 13.57 19.31
C HIS A 144 3.60 13.23 18.83
N PRO A 145 4.58 14.17 18.91
CA PRO A 145 5.91 13.99 18.33
C PRO A 145 6.62 12.69 18.77
N ALA A 146 6.37 12.26 20.00
CA ALA A 146 6.98 11.06 20.54
C ALA A 146 6.46 9.75 19.91
N PHE A 147 5.31 9.78 19.27
CA PHE A 147 4.73 8.63 18.58
C PHE A 147 4.95 8.66 17.06
N ALA A 148 5.51 9.75 16.52
CA ALA A 148 5.70 9.92 15.07
C ALA A 148 6.46 8.76 14.40
N ALA A 149 7.47 8.20 15.06
CA ALA A 149 8.21 7.07 14.54
C ALA A 149 7.36 5.78 14.53
N VAL A 150 6.55 5.55 15.58
CA VAL A 150 5.64 4.39 15.68
C VAL A 150 4.52 4.52 14.66
N THR A 151 3.88 5.69 14.57
CA THR A 151 2.84 5.98 13.58
C THR A 151 3.34 5.70 12.17
N ARG A 152 4.50 6.25 11.80
CA ARG A 152 5.12 6.01 10.48
C ARG A 152 5.40 4.53 10.22
N SER A 153 5.87 3.79 11.22
CA SER A 153 6.13 2.35 11.07
C SER A 153 4.86 1.50 10.93
N LEU A 154 3.70 2.06 11.21
CA LEU A 154 2.39 1.42 11.08
C LEU A 154 1.59 1.97 9.88
N THR A 155 2.11 2.92 9.13
CA THR A 155 1.43 3.51 7.97
C THR A 155 1.72 2.71 6.71
N PRO A 156 0.70 2.20 6.00
CA PRO A 156 0.89 1.58 4.70
C PRO A 156 1.06 2.65 3.62
N GLU A 157 2.08 2.48 2.78
CA GLU A 157 2.39 3.37 1.65
C GLU A 157 2.30 2.57 0.35
N LEU A 158 1.10 2.43 -0.21
CA LEU A 158 0.91 1.74 -1.47
C LEU A 158 1.49 2.60 -2.60
N PRO A 159 2.45 2.08 -3.39
CA PRO A 159 3.06 2.85 -4.46
C PRO A 159 2.05 3.17 -5.58
N ASP A 160 2.33 4.20 -6.37
CA ASP A 160 1.51 4.60 -7.52
C ASP A 160 1.29 3.47 -8.54
N ASN A 161 2.25 2.57 -8.67
CA ASN A 161 2.23 1.45 -9.57
C ASN A 161 2.43 0.13 -8.80
N PRO A 162 1.42 -0.30 -8.01
CA PRO A 162 1.56 -1.44 -7.14
C PRO A 162 1.60 -2.76 -7.92
N GLU A 163 2.39 -3.71 -7.44
CA GLU A 163 2.34 -5.09 -7.90
C GLU A 163 1.06 -5.79 -7.41
N ALA A 164 0.68 -6.90 -8.07
CA ALA A 164 -0.53 -7.62 -7.72
C ALA A 164 -0.57 -8.04 -6.24
N GLU A 165 0.57 -8.49 -5.70
CA GLU A 165 0.72 -8.90 -4.31
C GLU A 165 0.51 -7.73 -3.33
N GLN A 166 0.98 -6.53 -3.67
CA GLN A 166 0.76 -5.33 -2.86
C GLN A 166 -0.71 -4.92 -2.82
N VAL A 167 -1.44 -5.07 -3.93
CA VAL A 167 -2.89 -4.80 -3.97
C VAL A 167 -3.66 -5.85 -3.17
N GLU A 168 -3.31 -7.13 -3.27
CA GLU A 168 -3.89 -8.20 -2.44
C GLU A 168 -3.67 -7.90 -0.95
N ALA A 169 -2.44 -7.53 -0.59
CA ALA A 169 -2.09 -7.16 0.79
C ALA A 169 -2.85 -5.92 1.27
N TRP A 170 -3.03 -4.90 0.41
CA TRP A 170 -3.82 -3.71 0.72
C TRP A 170 -5.28 -4.04 1.02
N VAL A 171 -5.91 -4.88 0.19
CA VAL A 171 -7.31 -5.27 0.39
C VAL A 171 -7.50 -5.96 1.74
N GLU A 172 -6.63 -6.93 2.06
CA GLU A 172 -6.70 -7.64 3.34
C GLU A 172 -6.40 -6.72 4.53
N LEU A 173 -5.46 -5.77 4.37
CA LEU A 173 -5.17 -4.77 5.39
C LEU A 173 -6.39 -3.86 5.66
N ALA A 174 -7.07 -3.43 4.60
CA ALA A 174 -8.27 -2.61 4.71
C ALA A 174 -9.46 -3.36 5.37
N GLU A 175 -9.52 -4.68 5.23
CA GLU A 175 -10.47 -5.51 5.98
C GLU A 175 -10.11 -5.52 7.48
N LEU A 176 -8.83 -5.66 7.83
CA LEU A 176 -8.37 -5.57 9.22
C LEU A 176 -8.68 -4.20 9.84
N PHE A 177 -8.60 -3.12 9.08
CA PHE A 177 -8.98 -1.78 9.56
C PHE A 177 -10.44 -1.69 10.00
N GLN A 178 -11.33 -2.54 9.46
CA GLN A 178 -12.75 -2.56 9.81
C GLN A 178 -13.05 -3.51 10.99
N ASP A 179 -12.11 -4.38 11.37
CA ASP A 179 -12.26 -5.27 12.52
C ASP A 179 -12.18 -4.49 13.84
N ARG A 180 -13.32 -4.35 14.52
CA ARG A 180 -13.41 -3.63 15.79
C ARG A 180 -12.56 -4.25 16.89
N GLY A 181 -12.46 -5.59 16.92
CA GLY A 181 -11.64 -6.30 17.89
C GLY A 181 -10.17 -6.01 17.68
N PHE A 182 -9.71 -6.02 16.44
CA PHE A 182 -8.35 -5.67 16.08
C PHE A 182 -8.01 -4.20 16.43
N ARG A 183 -8.90 -3.26 16.07
CA ARG A 183 -8.74 -1.84 16.47
C ARG A 183 -8.56 -1.71 17.99
N SER A 184 -9.42 -2.38 18.77
CA SER A 184 -9.35 -2.35 20.24
C SER A 184 -8.03 -2.93 20.78
N THR A 185 -7.55 -4.04 20.21
CA THR A 185 -6.25 -4.63 20.57
C THR A 185 -5.11 -3.66 20.29
N MET A 186 -5.05 -3.08 19.08
CA MET A 186 -4.02 -2.11 18.71
C MET A 186 -4.06 -0.85 19.56
N GLN A 187 -5.26 -0.34 19.87
CA GLN A 187 -5.43 0.80 20.78
C GLN A 187 -4.93 0.47 22.20
N GLY A 188 -5.20 -0.74 22.69
CA GLY A 188 -4.66 -1.22 23.96
C GLY A 188 -3.12 -1.19 23.98
N MET A 189 -2.47 -1.69 22.92
CA MET A 189 -1.01 -1.65 22.79
C MET A 189 -0.45 -0.22 22.82
N VAL A 190 -1.08 0.72 22.12
CA VAL A 190 -0.64 2.14 22.10
C VAL A 190 -0.84 2.78 23.46
N ARG A 191 -1.97 2.53 24.13
CA ARG A 191 -2.23 3.02 25.51
C ARG A 191 -1.19 2.51 26.48
N ASP A 192 -0.90 1.25 26.39
CA ASP A 192 0.11 0.60 27.18
C ASP A 192 1.50 1.21 26.95
N LEU A 193 1.86 1.42 25.68
CA LEU A 193 3.11 2.11 25.31
C LEU A 193 3.17 3.53 25.90
N ALA A 194 2.06 4.26 25.87
CA ALA A 194 1.97 5.59 26.46
C ALA A 194 2.15 5.56 27.98
N ALA A 195 1.58 4.56 28.66
CA ALA A 195 1.69 4.39 30.12
C ALA A 195 3.10 3.98 30.57
N ASP A 196 3.88 3.33 29.71
CA ASP A 196 5.25 2.88 29.99
C ASP A 196 6.31 3.92 29.68
N ARG A 197 5.91 5.09 29.18
CA ARG A 197 6.87 6.15 28.84
C ARG A 197 7.41 6.84 30.08
N THR A 198 8.73 6.95 30.13
CA THR A 198 9.46 7.85 31.04
C THR A 198 10.17 8.92 30.23
N PRO A 199 10.57 10.08 30.81
CA PRO A 199 11.34 11.10 30.12
C PRO A 199 12.61 10.58 29.45
N ASP A 200 13.23 9.57 30.03
CA ASP A 200 14.48 8.96 29.56
C ASP A 200 14.28 7.83 28.55
N ASN A 201 13.03 7.34 28.40
CA ASN A 201 12.69 6.18 27.57
C ASN A 201 11.61 6.56 26.52
N SER A 202 11.99 7.39 25.56
CA SER A 202 11.01 8.12 24.77
C SER A 202 10.33 7.37 23.62
N THR A 203 10.84 6.24 23.05
CA THR A 203 10.19 5.61 21.88
C THR A 203 10.59 4.18 21.57
N GLY A 204 11.55 3.60 22.28
CA GLY A 204 12.16 2.32 21.89
C GLY A 204 11.59 1.07 22.56
N LEU A 205 10.69 1.22 23.57
CA LEU A 205 10.30 0.11 24.44
C LEU A 205 9.77 -1.13 23.70
N PRO A 206 8.84 -1.02 22.71
CA PRO A 206 8.37 -2.23 22.02
C PRO A 206 9.47 -2.91 21.20
N ARG A 207 10.36 -2.11 20.58
CA ARG A 207 11.50 -2.64 19.83
C ARG A 207 12.53 -3.27 20.76
N ILE A 208 12.88 -2.58 21.84
CA ILE A 208 13.85 -3.07 22.82
C ILE A 208 13.34 -4.38 23.46
N LEU A 209 12.06 -4.43 23.83
CA LEU A 209 11.44 -5.63 24.37
C LEU A 209 11.43 -6.77 23.33
N ALA A 210 11.07 -6.49 22.10
CA ALA A 210 11.09 -7.48 21.02
C ALA A 210 12.51 -7.99 20.73
N GLU A 211 13.52 -7.12 20.73
CA GLU A 211 14.92 -7.48 20.57
C GLU A 211 15.44 -8.32 21.76
N ALA A 212 15.08 -7.93 22.99
CA ALA A 212 15.42 -8.70 24.19
C ALA A 212 14.80 -10.10 24.19
N ILE A 213 13.52 -10.20 23.82
CA ILE A 213 12.82 -11.48 23.67
C ILE A 213 13.53 -12.35 22.62
N ARG A 214 13.81 -11.82 21.43
CA ARG A 214 14.53 -12.57 20.41
C ARG A 214 15.88 -13.07 20.93
N ALA A 215 16.70 -12.17 21.47
CA ALA A 215 18.05 -12.50 21.92
C ALA A 215 18.09 -13.57 23.00
N GLN A 216 17.13 -13.54 23.93
CA GLN A 216 17.11 -14.43 25.10
C GLN A 216 16.32 -15.70 24.84
N ILE A 217 15.25 -15.66 24.08
CA ILE A 217 14.31 -16.78 23.91
C ILE A 217 14.64 -17.63 22.68
N THR A 218 15.18 -17.06 21.59
CA THR A 218 15.55 -17.84 20.40
C THR A 218 16.48 -19.02 20.72
N PRO A 219 17.53 -18.89 21.56
CA PRO A 219 18.35 -20.01 21.97
C PRO A 219 17.55 -21.11 22.70
N ALA A 220 16.64 -20.71 23.58
CA ALA A 220 15.80 -21.66 24.32
C ALA A 220 14.84 -22.42 23.38
N LEU A 221 14.26 -21.75 22.41
CA LEU A 221 13.44 -22.41 21.39
C LEU A 221 14.26 -23.39 20.55
N THR A 222 15.47 -23.02 20.17
CA THR A 222 16.36 -23.84 19.35
C THR A 222 16.78 -25.11 20.08
N THR A 223 17.02 -25.02 21.39
CA THR A 223 17.39 -26.17 22.24
C THR A 223 16.19 -26.99 22.73
N GLY A 224 14.96 -26.52 22.47
CA GLY A 224 13.74 -27.16 22.95
C GLY A 224 13.57 -27.08 24.47
N THR A 225 14.10 -26.03 25.11
CA THR A 225 13.99 -25.84 26.58
C THR A 225 12.51 -25.70 26.96
N ASP A 226 12.05 -26.55 27.90
CA ASP A 226 10.69 -26.50 28.44
C ASP A 226 10.48 -25.17 29.21
N PRO A 227 9.46 -24.36 28.88
CA PRO A 227 9.15 -23.13 29.61
C PRO A 227 8.96 -23.31 31.12
N ALA A 228 8.49 -24.47 31.56
CA ALA A 228 8.27 -24.76 32.97
C ALA A 228 9.53 -25.33 33.70
N SER A 229 10.61 -25.60 32.96
CA SER A 229 11.81 -26.20 33.49
C SER A 229 12.63 -25.24 34.38
N PRO A 230 13.50 -25.77 35.30
CA PRO A 230 14.41 -24.93 36.06
C PRO A 230 15.39 -24.10 35.19
N GLU A 231 15.78 -24.61 34.03
CA GLU A 231 16.67 -23.94 33.09
C GLU A 231 16.03 -22.65 32.54
N ALA A 232 14.71 -22.63 32.38
CA ALA A 232 13.97 -21.45 31.94
C ALA A 232 13.92 -20.33 33.00
N GLU A 233 14.20 -20.63 34.29
CA GLU A 233 14.19 -19.64 35.40
C GLU A 233 15.16 -18.49 35.14
N ALA A 234 16.41 -18.82 34.80
CA ALA A 234 17.44 -17.81 34.56
C ALA A 234 17.07 -16.90 33.39
N ILE A 235 16.46 -17.47 32.34
CA ILE A 235 16.02 -16.71 31.13
C ILE A 235 14.90 -15.73 31.48
N VAL A 236 13.89 -16.22 32.21
CA VAL A 236 12.72 -15.42 32.63
C VAL A 236 13.13 -14.30 33.57
N THR A 237 14.01 -14.61 34.56
CA THR A 237 14.54 -13.61 35.49
C THR A 237 15.31 -12.52 34.77
N THR A 238 16.21 -12.88 33.85
CA THR A 238 16.95 -11.90 33.04
C THR A 238 16.03 -11.02 32.23
N LEU A 239 14.95 -11.55 31.61
CA LEU A 239 13.98 -10.79 30.88
C LEU A 239 13.15 -9.86 31.78
N ALA A 240 12.71 -10.35 32.94
CA ALA A 240 11.95 -9.58 33.93
C ALA A 240 12.80 -8.46 34.53
N ASP A 241 14.05 -8.71 34.89
CA ASP A 241 15.00 -7.70 35.36
C ASP A 241 15.25 -6.60 34.31
N HIS A 242 15.39 -7.01 33.03
CA HIS A 242 15.54 -6.05 31.94
C HIS A 242 14.30 -5.17 31.77
N TYR A 243 13.10 -5.75 31.84
CA TYR A 243 11.84 -5.01 31.77
C TYR A 243 11.66 -4.10 32.98
N ALA A 244 12.01 -4.57 34.19
CA ALA A 244 12.01 -3.80 35.42
C ALA A 244 12.94 -2.59 35.31
N HIS A 245 14.15 -2.78 34.81
CA HIS A 245 15.15 -1.72 34.63
C HIS A 245 14.64 -0.64 33.65
N ILE A 246 14.05 -1.04 32.52
CA ILE A 246 13.51 -0.11 31.53
C ILE A 246 12.40 0.77 32.13
N LEU A 247 11.55 0.19 32.99
CA LEU A 247 10.42 0.90 33.60
C LEU A 247 10.82 1.65 34.89
N GLY A 248 12.02 1.41 35.42
CA GLY A 248 12.43 1.95 36.73
C GLY A 248 11.63 1.38 37.89
N LEU A 249 11.14 0.12 37.78
CA LEU A 249 10.31 -0.58 38.75
C LEU A 249 11.07 -1.81 39.33
N PRO A 250 10.69 -2.28 40.53
CA PRO A 250 11.24 -3.53 41.06
C PRO A 250 10.70 -4.75 40.28
N ASP A 251 11.51 -5.80 40.14
CA ASP A 251 11.02 -7.11 39.68
C ASP A 251 10.22 -7.81 40.79
N ASP A 252 8.91 -7.63 40.73
CA ASP A 252 7.96 -8.26 41.63
C ASP A 252 6.83 -8.98 40.88
N ALA A 253 5.96 -9.63 41.61
CA ALA A 253 4.83 -10.38 41.01
C ALA A 253 3.89 -9.46 40.19
N ALA A 254 3.72 -8.21 40.59
CA ALA A 254 2.87 -7.23 39.88
C ALA A 254 3.49 -6.83 38.54
N LEU A 255 4.80 -6.58 38.49
CA LEU A 255 5.54 -6.31 37.27
C LEU A 255 5.50 -7.50 36.30
N ARG A 256 5.71 -8.71 36.82
CA ARG A 256 5.68 -9.95 36.01
C ARG A 256 4.29 -10.21 35.44
N LEU A 257 3.22 -9.97 36.20
CA LEU A 257 1.82 -10.01 35.68
C LEU A 257 1.58 -8.97 34.60
N ARG A 258 2.09 -7.75 34.78
CA ARG A 258 2.03 -6.70 33.78
C ARG A 258 2.76 -7.11 32.51
N LEU A 259 3.94 -7.72 32.63
CA LEU A 259 4.70 -8.24 31.49
C LEU A 259 3.92 -9.33 30.75
N VAL A 260 3.33 -10.30 31.46
CA VAL A 260 2.48 -11.34 30.87
C VAL A 260 1.34 -10.71 30.06
N SER A 261 0.56 -9.81 30.66
CA SER A 261 -0.55 -9.15 29.97
C SER A 261 -0.08 -8.42 28.71
N ARG A 262 1.08 -7.78 28.77
CA ARG A 262 1.70 -7.10 27.65
C ARG A 262 2.04 -8.06 26.52
N LEU A 263 2.70 -9.19 26.84
CA LEU A 263 3.10 -10.17 25.87
C LEU A 263 1.90 -10.87 25.23
N GLU A 264 0.86 -11.16 25.99
CA GLU A 264 -0.39 -11.73 25.48
C GLU A 264 -1.11 -10.79 24.50
N THR A 265 -1.10 -9.49 24.78
CA THR A 265 -1.65 -8.50 23.83
C THR A 265 -0.81 -8.44 22.56
N MET A 266 0.51 -8.60 22.67
CA MET A 266 1.42 -8.62 21.51
C MET A 266 1.29 -9.91 20.67
N ASP A 267 0.80 -11.00 21.22
CA ASP A 267 0.65 -12.31 20.58
C ASP A 267 -0.70 -12.45 19.82
N ASP A 268 -1.30 -11.34 19.41
CA ASP A 268 -2.47 -11.37 18.54
C ASP A 268 -2.06 -11.73 17.11
N PRO A 269 -2.53 -12.86 16.54
CA PRO A 269 -2.16 -13.29 15.18
C PRO A 269 -2.55 -12.27 14.11
N ARG A 270 -3.56 -11.44 14.35
CA ARG A 270 -3.95 -10.35 13.44
C ARG A 270 -2.88 -9.26 13.40
N ARG A 271 -2.17 -9.02 14.51
CA ARG A 271 -1.03 -8.09 14.55
C ARG A 271 0.13 -8.58 13.68
N ASP A 272 0.51 -9.85 13.78
CA ASP A 272 1.55 -10.44 12.94
C ASP A 272 1.15 -10.40 11.46
N ARG A 273 -0.12 -10.68 11.18
CA ARG A 273 -0.67 -10.54 9.83
C ARG A 273 -0.62 -9.11 9.32
N TYR A 274 -1.03 -8.14 10.14
CA TYR A 274 -0.93 -6.71 9.84
C TYR A 274 0.49 -6.29 9.47
N LEU A 275 1.49 -6.66 10.29
CA LEU A 275 2.90 -6.31 10.03
C LEU A 275 3.44 -6.97 8.75
N THR A 276 3.01 -8.20 8.45
CA THR A 276 3.37 -8.90 7.22
C THR A 276 2.77 -8.21 5.99
N LEU A 277 1.48 -7.84 6.04
CA LEU A 277 0.81 -7.11 4.96
C LEU A 277 1.45 -5.75 4.74
N LEU A 278 1.75 -5.05 5.82
CA LEU A 278 2.43 -3.76 5.79
C LEU A 278 3.80 -3.85 5.12
N ALA A 279 4.58 -4.89 5.43
CA ALA A 279 5.88 -5.12 4.81
C ALA A 279 5.74 -5.36 3.29
N VAL A 280 4.75 -6.14 2.86
CA VAL A 280 4.47 -6.36 1.43
C VAL A 280 4.10 -5.05 0.74
N ILE A 281 3.19 -4.26 1.33
CA ILE A 281 2.70 -3.00 0.76
C ILE A 281 3.86 -2.01 0.59
N ASN A 282 4.68 -1.85 1.65
CA ASN A 282 5.77 -0.87 1.69
C ASN A 282 7.07 -1.38 1.02
N GLY A 283 7.10 -2.63 0.51
CA GLY A 283 8.30 -3.23 -0.07
C GLY A 283 9.41 -3.48 0.94
N TRP A 284 9.07 -3.68 2.22
CA TRP A 284 10.02 -3.99 3.29
C TRP A 284 10.30 -5.48 3.37
N PRO A 285 11.42 -5.88 3.97
CA PRO A 285 11.67 -7.29 4.29
C PRO A 285 10.55 -7.85 5.17
N ALA A 286 10.18 -9.11 4.92
CA ALA A 286 9.18 -9.77 5.74
C ALA A 286 9.64 -9.80 7.21
N PRO A 287 8.79 -9.37 8.17
CA PRO A 287 9.13 -9.43 9.57
C PRO A 287 9.21 -10.89 10.06
N GLU A 288 10.17 -11.18 10.90
CA GLU A 288 10.18 -12.45 11.61
C GLU A 288 9.07 -12.46 12.67
N SER A 289 8.24 -13.52 12.67
CA SER A 289 7.20 -13.67 13.68
C SER A 289 7.81 -13.81 15.08
N LEU A 290 7.26 -13.06 16.02
CA LEU A 290 7.59 -13.19 17.45
C LEU A 290 6.71 -14.22 18.16
N ALA A 291 5.64 -14.71 17.55
CA ALA A 291 4.65 -15.55 18.19
C ALA A 291 5.24 -16.77 18.95
N PRO A 292 6.20 -17.55 18.39
CA PRO A 292 6.78 -18.66 19.14
C PRO A 292 7.53 -18.21 20.41
N ALA A 293 8.21 -17.07 20.34
CA ALA A 293 8.96 -16.54 21.48
C ALA A 293 8.03 -15.91 22.52
N LEU A 294 6.94 -15.25 22.08
CA LEU A 294 5.92 -14.71 22.97
C LEU A 294 5.19 -15.83 23.73
N ASP A 295 4.69 -16.86 23.03
CA ASP A 295 4.03 -18.01 23.64
C ASP A 295 4.94 -18.70 24.67
N TRP A 296 6.19 -18.98 24.29
CA TRP A 296 7.17 -19.57 25.20
C TRP A 296 7.36 -18.72 26.46
N THR A 297 7.53 -17.41 26.29
CA THR A 297 7.79 -16.47 27.41
C THR A 297 6.57 -16.35 28.32
N VAL A 298 5.38 -16.25 27.77
CA VAL A 298 4.12 -16.20 28.56
C VAL A 298 3.96 -17.46 29.39
N ARG A 299 4.16 -18.64 28.79
CA ARG A 299 4.10 -19.92 29.53
C ARG A 299 5.16 -20.01 30.64
N ALA A 300 6.37 -19.56 30.35
CA ALA A 300 7.46 -19.58 31.32
C ALA A 300 7.23 -18.63 32.51
N LEU A 301 6.71 -17.43 32.26
CA LEU A 301 6.31 -16.48 33.29
C LEU A 301 5.12 -16.99 34.12
N ARG A 302 4.08 -17.49 33.47
CA ARG A 302 2.89 -18.04 34.16
C ARG A 302 3.19 -19.22 35.04
N ALA A 303 4.14 -20.08 34.67
CA ALA A 303 4.58 -21.21 35.50
C ALA A 303 5.22 -20.78 36.86
N ARG A 304 5.63 -19.51 36.96
CA ARG A 304 6.34 -18.93 38.12
C ARG A 304 5.57 -17.90 38.91
N LEU A 305 4.37 -17.54 38.43
CA LEU A 305 3.50 -16.63 39.13
C LEU A 305 2.69 -17.38 40.20
N PRO A 306 2.44 -16.76 41.35
CA PRO A 306 1.56 -17.35 42.36
C PRO A 306 0.15 -17.51 41.79
N ARG A 307 -0.49 -18.63 42.10
CA ARG A 307 -1.88 -18.95 41.73
C ARG A 307 -2.87 -18.08 42.49
#